data_b428aaa8a002a5c3ed5d71f2ce67168a
#
_entry.id   b428aaa8a002a5c3ed5d71f2ce67168a
#
_cell.length_a   1.000
_cell.length_b   1.000
_cell.length_c   1.000
_cell.angle_alpha   90.00
_cell.angle_beta   90.00
_cell.angle_gamma   90.00
#
_symmetry.space_group_name_H-M   'P 1'
#
loop_
_entity.id
_entity.type
_entity.pdbx_description
1 polymer ?
#
loop_
_entity_poly.entity_id
_entity_poly.type
_entity_poly.pdbx_seq_one_letter_code
_entity_poly.pdbx_strand_id
1 'polypeptide(L)'
;MNGMEIVRYQRRKVALLAAIFAAWTLLTAPTTAAAQVAVLVNGAPITELDITQRSKLTQLSTNKTPSRKEVIDDLINDHLKIFIAKRYGLEISDTDVNNAFSNMAQRSRATAAQMEQSLASRGVGINNLKLRIRAELGWGQLVRGRFGSSLQVGEADIQSALQSRSEDEKSSQSFLYKIYPIIFVGAGDDADGSARRREAENLRARFNSCEDLRTARSLRGVVVKEPILRNSTEFSAQQREILDKIEIGKLTTPEVTAQGIQMFAVCERKATTADSPLKRQLREEMFNKRYEAQSKKFLDEIRRQAMIEYR
;
A
#
# COMPACT_ATOMS: atom_id res chain seq x y z
N MET A 1 41.99 -66.30 51.62
CA MET A 1 40.82 -65.47 51.31
C MET A 1 40.11 -66.10 50.17
N ASN A 2 38.93 -66.64 50.40
CA ASN A 2 38.25 -67.55 49.50
C ASN A 2 37.63 -66.77 48.31
N GLY A 3 37.84 -67.29 47.09
CA GLY A 3 37.39 -66.69 45.84
C GLY A 3 35.88 -66.38 45.78
N MET A 4 35.10 -66.92 46.71
CA MET A 4 33.66 -66.70 46.83
C MET A 4 33.26 -65.30 47.39
N GLU A 5 34.12 -64.67 48.21
CA GLU A 5 33.91 -63.32 48.75
C GLU A 5 34.23 -62.22 47.74
N ILE A 6 35.24 -62.46 46.91
CA ILE A 6 35.59 -61.49 45.81
C ILE A 6 34.45 -61.38 44.77
N VAL A 7 33.82 -62.52 44.43
CA VAL A 7 32.71 -62.58 43.51
C VAL A 7 31.45 -61.87 44.08
N ARG A 8 31.21 -61.99 45.39
CA ARG A 8 30.08 -61.29 46.05
C ARG A 8 30.31 -59.77 46.14
N TYR A 9 31.58 -59.36 46.39
CA TYR A 9 31.93 -57.94 46.43
C TYR A 9 31.81 -57.24 45.04
N GLN A 10 32.29 -57.94 44.00
CA GLN A 10 32.15 -57.44 42.61
C GLN A 10 30.67 -57.32 42.16
N ARG A 11 29.84 -58.33 42.49
CA ARG A 11 28.38 -58.27 42.18
C ARG A 11 27.67 -57.13 42.91
N ARG A 12 28.02 -56.77 44.14
CA ARG A 12 27.47 -55.66 44.90
C ARG A 12 27.86 -54.29 44.28
N LYS A 13 29.12 -54.15 43.81
CA LYS A 13 29.55 -52.91 43.12
C LYS A 13 28.86 -52.70 41.77
N VAL A 14 28.72 -53.78 41.01
CA VAL A 14 27.97 -53.70 39.69
C VAL A 14 26.52 -53.41 39.94
N ALA A 15 25.85 -53.95 40.95
CA ALA A 15 24.46 -53.66 41.27
C ALA A 15 24.26 -52.20 41.77
N LEU A 16 25.24 -51.68 42.58
CA LEU A 16 25.19 -50.26 42.99
C LEU A 16 25.41 -49.27 41.82
N LEU A 17 26.33 -49.57 40.91
CA LEU A 17 26.57 -48.77 39.72
C LEU A 17 25.39 -48.83 38.76
N ALA A 18 24.72 -49.96 38.59
CA ALA A 18 23.52 -50.12 37.79
C ALA A 18 22.32 -49.33 38.40
N ALA A 19 22.20 -49.33 39.73
CA ALA A 19 21.15 -48.55 40.40
C ALA A 19 21.37 -47.05 40.32
N ILE A 20 22.61 -46.55 40.35
CA ILE A 20 22.96 -45.14 40.18
C ILE A 20 22.70 -44.71 38.73
N PHE A 21 23.00 -45.55 37.74
CA PHE A 21 22.74 -45.28 36.33
C PHE A 21 21.22 -45.27 36.01
N ALA A 22 20.46 -46.18 36.61
CA ALA A 22 19.00 -46.21 36.49
C ALA A 22 18.32 -45.00 37.16
N ALA A 23 18.86 -44.48 38.28
CA ALA A 23 18.37 -43.29 38.94
C ALA A 23 18.67 -42.00 38.15
N TRP A 24 19.77 -41.97 37.39
CA TRP A 24 20.12 -40.79 36.56
C TRP A 24 19.30 -40.72 35.28
N THR A 25 18.85 -41.84 34.71
CA THR A 25 17.96 -41.84 33.53
C THR A 25 16.52 -41.39 33.85
N LEU A 26 16.08 -41.51 35.11
CA LEU A 26 14.76 -41.04 35.55
C LEU A 26 14.71 -39.53 35.78
N LEU A 27 15.84 -38.81 35.91
CA LEU A 27 15.86 -37.34 36.09
C LEU A 27 15.88 -36.54 34.79
N THR A 28 16.02 -37.17 33.61
CA THR A 28 16.09 -36.52 32.31
C THR A 28 14.82 -36.73 31.46
N ALA A 29 13.68 -36.98 32.11
CA ALA A 29 12.41 -36.92 31.36
C ALA A 29 12.30 -35.52 30.75
N PRO A 30 12.23 -35.37 29.41
CA PRO A 30 12.00 -34.09 28.81
C PRO A 30 10.66 -33.58 29.35
N THR A 31 10.69 -32.57 30.21
CA THR A 31 9.50 -31.81 30.51
C THR A 31 9.08 -31.19 29.18
N THR A 32 8.10 -31.78 28.51
CA THR A 32 7.37 -31.11 27.42
C THR A 32 6.84 -29.83 28.06
N ALA A 33 7.51 -28.72 27.80
CA ALA A 33 6.99 -27.42 28.18
C ALA A 33 5.64 -27.27 27.45
N ALA A 34 4.58 -27.69 28.09
CA ALA A 34 3.22 -27.42 27.60
C ALA A 34 3.14 -25.91 27.39
N ALA A 35 2.95 -25.49 26.16
CA ALA A 35 2.84 -24.06 25.84
C ALA A 35 1.74 -23.48 26.75
N GLN A 36 2.12 -22.60 27.69
CA GLN A 36 1.18 -22.03 28.66
C GLN A 36 0.15 -21.22 27.89
N VAL A 37 -1.08 -21.68 27.92
CA VAL A 37 -2.22 -21.01 27.29
C VAL A 37 -2.61 -19.82 28.16
N ALA A 38 -2.62 -18.63 27.59
CA ALA A 38 -3.01 -17.40 28.27
C ALA A 38 -4.49 -17.05 28.00
N VAL A 39 -4.98 -17.32 26.78
CA VAL A 39 -6.36 -17.01 26.37
C VAL A 39 -6.86 -18.10 25.41
N LEU A 40 -8.14 -18.46 25.53
CA LEU A 40 -8.86 -19.24 24.53
C LEU A 40 -9.85 -18.33 23.79
N VAL A 41 -9.85 -18.37 22.45
CA VAL A 41 -10.78 -17.61 21.60
C VAL A 41 -11.58 -18.59 20.75
N ASN A 42 -12.86 -18.77 21.06
CA ASN A 42 -13.71 -19.80 20.45
C ASN A 42 -13.04 -21.20 20.44
N GLY A 43 -12.33 -21.52 21.52
CA GLY A 43 -11.58 -22.78 21.67
C GLY A 43 -10.17 -22.77 21.09
N ALA A 44 -9.77 -21.77 20.30
CA ALA A 44 -8.41 -21.65 19.78
C ALA A 44 -7.47 -21.02 20.82
N PRO A 45 -6.30 -21.64 21.13
CA PRO A 45 -5.40 -21.15 22.16
C PRO A 45 -4.51 -20.01 21.66
N ILE A 46 -4.32 -19.03 22.54
CA ILE A 46 -3.26 -18.01 22.45
C ILE A 46 -2.29 -18.31 23.60
N THR A 47 -1.04 -18.54 23.28
CA THR A 47 0.00 -18.92 24.25
C THR A 47 0.82 -17.72 24.72
N GLU A 48 1.55 -17.86 25.83
CA GLU A 48 2.52 -16.87 26.30
C GLU A 48 3.64 -16.61 25.26
N LEU A 49 4.00 -17.66 24.52
CA LEU A 49 4.95 -17.52 23.41
C LEU A 49 4.40 -16.61 22.31
N ASP A 50 3.13 -16.78 21.94
CA ASP A 50 2.48 -15.92 20.92
C ASP A 50 2.46 -14.46 21.35
N ILE A 51 2.16 -14.22 22.63
CA ILE A 51 2.15 -12.87 23.22
C ILE A 51 3.54 -12.25 23.16
N THR A 52 4.57 -13.01 23.58
CA THR A 52 5.96 -12.55 23.55
C THR A 52 6.43 -12.23 22.13
N GLN A 53 6.15 -13.10 21.18
CA GLN A 53 6.56 -12.93 19.78
C GLN A 53 5.80 -11.77 19.11
N ARG A 54 4.49 -11.62 19.39
CA ARG A 54 3.70 -10.51 18.88
C ARG A 54 4.19 -9.17 19.45
N SER A 55 4.52 -9.10 20.74
CA SER A 55 5.09 -7.91 21.36
C SER A 55 6.37 -7.46 20.66
N LYS A 56 7.30 -8.40 20.45
CA LYS A 56 8.54 -8.14 19.71
C LYS A 56 8.29 -7.70 18.27
N LEU A 57 7.38 -8.36 17.55
CA LEU A 57 7.00 -7.99 16.19
C LEU A 57 6.46 -6.56 16.13
N THR A 58 5.58 -6.19 17.04
CA THR A 58 5.01 -4.84 17.15
C THR A 58 6.11 -3.82 17.46
N GLN A 59 7.01 -4.13 18.40
CA GLN A 59 8.14 -3.25 18.72
C GLN A 59 9.05 -3.02 17.50
N LEU A 60 9.34 -4.06 16.71
CA LEU A 60 10.16 -3.95 15.52
C LEU A 60 9.50 -3.12 14.41
N SER A 61 8.18 -3.15 14.31
CA SER A 61 7.44 -2.43 13.27
C SER A 61 7.10 -1.00 13.63
N THR A 62 6.94 -0.69 14.92
CA THR A 62 6.47 0.63 15.39
C THR A 62 7.49 1.41 16.20
N ASN A 63 8.62 0.79 16.56
CA ASN A 63 9.61 1.29 17.53
C ASN A 63 9.03 1.60 18.93
N LYS A 64 7.85 1.04 19.26
CA LYS A 64 7.19 1.21 20.56
C LYS A 64 6.94 -0.14 21.18
N THR A 65 7.16 -0.26 22.48
CA THR A 65 6.82 -1.47 23.23
C THR A 65 5.33 -1.45 23.57
N PRO A 66 4.52 -2.37 23.00
CA PRO A 66 3.10 -2.43 23.32
C PRO A 66 2.87 -2.96 24.73
N SER A 67 1.77 -2.59 25.36
CA SER A 67 1.34 -3.21 26.61
C SER A 67 0.91 -4.66 26.35
N ARG A 68 1.00 -5.51 27.38
CA ARG A 68 0.53 -6.91 27.29
C ARG A 68 -0.94 -6.98 26.85
N LYS A 69 -1.78 -6.07 27.36
CA LYS A 69 -3.20 -6.02 27.03
C LYS A 69 -3.40 -5.75 25.53
N GLU A 70 -2.72 -4.76 24.96
CA GLU A 70 -2.79 -4.46 23.52
C GLU A 70 -2.38 -5.67 22.68
N VAL A 71 -1.31 -6.36 23.07
CA VAL A 71 -0.84 -7.56 22.36
C VAL A 71 -1.88 -8.69 22.39
N ILE A 72 -2.48 -8.93 23.55
CA ILE A 72 -3.54 -9.94 23.70
C ILE A 72 -4.76 -9.56 22.87
N ASP A 73 -5.19 -8.31 22.91
CA ASP A 73 -6.32 -7.81 22.12
C ASP A 73 -6.08 -7.96 20.62
N ASP A 74 -4.87 -7.68 20.14
CA ASP A 74 -4.48 -7.88 18.73
C ASP A 74 -4.56 -9.36 18.34
N LEU A 75 -4.02 -10.26 19.16
CA LEU A 75 -4.05 -11.71 18.90
C LEU A 75 -5.49 -12.25 18.90
N ILE A 76 -6.31 -11.80 19.85
CA ILE A 76 -7.75 -12.15 19.88
C ILE A 76 -8.42 -11.70 18.56
N ASN A 77 -8.17 -10.46 18.14
CA ASN A 77 -8.73 -9.94 16.91
C ASN A 77 -8.29 -10.75 15.68
N ASP A 78 -7.01 -11.14 15.59
CA ASP A 78 -6.53 -11.98 14.49
C ASP A 78 -7.23 -13.34 14.46
N HIS A 79 -7.39 -14.01 15.62
CA HIS A 79 -8.11 -15.27 15.71
C HIS A 79 -9.58 -15.13 15.32
N LEU A 80 -10.25 -14.06 15.76
CA LEU A 80 -11.65 -13.77 15.40
C LEU A 80 -11.81 -13.51 13.90
N LYS A 81 -10.90 -12.74 13.29
CA LYS A 81 -10.90 -12.48 11.84
C LYS A 81 -10.78 -13.77 11.03
N ILE A 82 -9.86 -14.65 11.42
CA ILE A 82 -9.68 -15.96 10.78
C ILE A 82 -10.93 -16.84 10.95
N PHE A 83 -11.42 -16.93 12.19
CA PHE A 83 -12.60 -17.74 12.52
C PHE A 83 -13.82 -17.32 11.70
N ILE A 84 -14.11 -16.03 11.66
CA ILE A 84 -15.29 -15.53 10.95
C ILE A 84 -15.14 -15.62 9.42
N ALA A 85 -13.95 -15.34 8.87
CA ALA A 85 -13.68 -15.52 7.45
C ALA A 85 -13.96 -16.97 7.02
N LYS A 86 -13.43 -17.94 7.77
CA LYS A 86 -13.70 -19.37 7.53
C LYS A 86 -15.19 -19.70 7.62
N ARG A 87 -15.92 -19.15 8.57
CA ARG A 87 -17.37 -19.36 8.71
C ARG A 87 -18.18 -18.84 7.52
N TYR A 88 -17.66 -17.82 6.83
CA TYR A 88 -18.23 -17.29 5.58
C TYR A 88 -17.66 -17.98 4.32
N GLY A 89 -16.97 -19.12 4.46
CA GLY A 89 -16.42 -19.88 3.35
C GLY A 89 -15.15 -19.27 2.73
N LEU A 90 -14.53 -18.29 3.39
CA LEU A 90 -13.26 -17.69 2.95
C LEU A 90 -12.10 -18.39 3.66
N GLU A 91 -11.48 -19.33 2.98
CA GLU A 91 -10.29 -20.03 3.47
C GLU A 91 -9.05 -19.50 2.76
N ILE A 92 -8.16 -18.85 3.52
CA ILE A 92 -6.90 -18.31 3.00
C ILE A 92 -5.86 -19.41 3.02
N SER A 93 -5.40 -19.81 1.85
CA SER A 93 -4.41 -20.87 1.69
C SER A 93 -3.02 -20.45 2.21
N ASP A 94 -2.16 -21.43 2.51
CA ASP A 94 -0.77 -21.18 2.83
C ASP A 94 -0.01 -20.53 1.66
N THR A 95 -0.40 -20.85 0.44
CA THR A 95 0.15 -20.21 -0.77
C THR A 95 -0.14 -18.73 -0.80
N ASP A 96 -1.39 -18.31 -0.50
CA ASP A 96 -1.76 -16.89 -0.45
C ASP A 96 -0.97 -16.14 0.62
N VAL A 97 -0.82 -16.75 1.80
CA VAL A 97 -0.04 -16.20 2.91
C VAL A 97 1.44 -16.06 2.54
N ASN A 98 2.03 -17.08 1.90
CA ASN A 98 3.42 -17.05 1.48
C ASN A 98 3.66 -16.02 0.36
N ASN A 99 2.72 -15.87 -0.58
CA ASN A 99 2.77 -14.86 -1.61
C ASN A 99 2.70 -13.44 -1.01
N ALA A 100 1.77 -13.21 -0.07
CA ALA A 100 1.66 -11.93 0.62
C ALA A 100 2.91 -11.61 1.45
N PHE A 101 3.50 -12.61 2.11
CA PHE A 101 4.77 -12.47 2.83
C PHE A 101 5.93 -12.14 1.89
N SER A 102 6.03 -12.82 0.74
CA SER A 102 7.06 -12.55 -0.27
C SER A 102 6.94 -11.13 -0.83
N ASN A 103 5.71 -10.68 -1.13
CA ASN A 103 5.44 -9.31 -1.56
C ASN A 103 5.82 -8.26 -0.48
N MET A 104 5.61 -8.59 0.79
CA MET A 104 6.02 -7.74 1.92
C MET A 104 7.56 -7.64 1.97
N ALA A 105 8.28 -8.75 1.84
CA ALA A 105 9.72 -8.78 1.82
C ALA A 105 10.30 -7.94 0.66
N GLN A 106 9.75 -8.11 -0.56
CA GLN A 106 10.18 -7.34 -1.74
C GLN A 106 10.00 -5.82 -1.55
N ARG A 107 8.89 -5.37 -0.95
CA ARG A 107 8.69 -3.95 -0.61
C ARG A 107 9.74 -3.42 0.37
N SER A 108 10.27 -4.31 1.22
CA SER A 108 11.38 -4.00 2.13
C SER A 108 12.76 -4.23 1.50
N ARG A 109 12.83 -4.46 0.17
CA ARG A 109 14.05 -4.74 -0.59
C ARG A 109 14.81 -5.98 -0.08
N ALA A 110 14.08 -6.99 0.39
CA ALA A 110 14.60 -8.25 0.88
C ALA A 110 13.92 -9.44 0.18
N THR A 111 14.56 -10.60 0.21
CA THR A 111 13.89 -11.85 -0.12
C THR A 111 13.10 -12.38 1.07
N ALA A 112 12.14 -13.28 0.83
CA ALA A 112 11.38 -13.92 1.90
C ALA A 112 12.30 -14.61 2.92
N ALA A 113 13.33 -15.32 2.46
CA ALA A 113 14.30 -16.00 3.31
C ALA A 113 15.12 -15.00 4.17
N GLN A 114 15.57 -13.89 3.59
CA GLN A 114 16.29 -12.84 4.33
C GLN A 114 15.41 -12.19 5.39
N MET A 115 14.14 -11.93 5.09
CA MET A 115 13.20 -11.38 6.06
C MET A 115 12.93 -12.37 7.20
N GLU A 116 12.72 -13.66 6.88
CA GLU A 116 12.52 -14.70 7.89
C GLU A 116 13.74 -14.83 8.81
N GLN A 117 14.94 -14.86 8.25
CA GLN A 117 16.19 -14.90 9.02
C GLN A 117 16.36 -13.66 9.91
N SER A 118 16.03 -12.48 9.40
CA SER A 118 16.07 -11.22 10.17
C SER A 118 15.07 -11.21 11.33
N LEU A 119 13.90 -11.77 11.17
CA LEU A 119 12.91 -11.92 12.23
C LEU A 119 13.38 -12.95 13.27
N ALA A 120 13.86 -14.10 12.81
CA ALA A 120 14.36 -15.18 13.68
C ALA A 120 15.52 -14.72 14.55
N SER A 121 16.49 -13.98 13.99
CA SER A 121 17.63 -13.42 14.75
C SER A 121 17.22 -12.43 15.85
N ARG A 122 16.02 -11.84 15.73
CA ARG A 122 15.41 -10.96 16.74
C ARG A 122 14.44 -11.69 17.67
N GLY A 123 14.35 -13.02 17.56
CA GLY A 123 13.49 -13.87 18.39
C GLY A 123 12.01 -13.78 18.03
N VAL A 124 11.68 -13.47 16.77
CA VAL A 124 10.31 -13.48 16.25
C VAL A 124 10.15 -14.67 15.30
N GLY A 125 9.28 -15.62 15.64
CA GLY A 125 8.92 -16.72 14.76
C GLY A 125 8.03 -16.26 13.61
N ILE A 126 8.34 -16.76 12.41
CA ILE A 126 7.60 -16.42 11.18
C ILE A 126 6.10 -16.73 11.28
N ASN A 127 5.71 -17.76 12.03
CA ASN A 127 4.31 -18.20 12.14
C ASN A 127 3.41 -17.11 12.73
N ASN A 128 3.92 -16.32 13.68
CA ASN A 128 3.15 -15.21 14.26
C ASN A 128 2.85 -14.11 13.22
N LEU A 129 3.80 -13.80 12.34
CA LEU A 129 3.58 -12.87 11.23
C LEU A 129 2.64 -13.48 10.18
N LYS A 130 2.81 -14.76 9.83
CA LYS A 130 1.92 -15.45 8.89
C LYS A 130 0.48 -15.56 9.40
N LEU A 131 0.27 -15.75 10.70
CA LEU A 131 -1.05 -15.71 11.32
C LEU A 131 -1.72 -14.34 11.09
N ARG A 132 -1.00 -13.26 11.35
CA ARG A 132 -1.49 -11.89 11.11
C ARG A 132 -1.81 -11.65 9.64
N ILE A 133 -0.94 -12.07 8.73
CA ILE A 133 -1.17 -11.96 7.28
C ILE A 133 -2.45 -12.71 6.88
N ARG A 134 -2.64 -13.94 7.37
CA ARG A 134 -3.85 -14.72 7.12
C ARG A 134 -5.10 -14.02 7.63
N ALA A 135 -5.05 -13.48 8.84
CA ALA A 135 -6.15 -12.72 9.43
C ALA A 135 -6.52 -11.51 8.57
N GLU A 136 -5.54 -10.71 8.16
CA GLU A 136 -5.79 -9.50 7.36
C GLU A 136 -6.29 -9.81 5.94
N LEU A 137 -5.76 -10.85 5.29
CA LEU A 137 -6.22 -11.29 3.97
C LEU A 137 -7.69 -11.74 4.01
N GLY A 138 -8.02 -12.64 4.92
CA GLY A 138 -9.40 -13.14 5.07
C GLY A 138 -10.38 -12.05 5.47
N TRP A 139 -9.96 -11.20 6.42
CA TRP A 139 -10.77 -10.08 6.89
C TRP A 139 -11.03 -9.06 5.78
N GLY A 140 -9.99 -8.68 5.02
CA GLY A 140 -10.12 -7.74 3.93
C GLY A 140 -11.06 -8.24 2.83
N GLN A 141 -11.02 -9.54 2.50
CA GLN A 141 -11.95 -10.15 1.54
C GLN A 141 -13.38 -10.15 2.09
N LEU A 142 -13.56 -10.53 3.36
CA LEU A 142 -14.86 -10.59 4.01
C LEU A 142 -15.54 -9.22 4.08
N VAL A 143 -14.82 -8.20 4.56
CA VAL A 143 -15.38 -6.84 4.69
C VAL A 143 -15.75 -6.27 3.32
N ARG A 144 -14.89 -6.41 2.31
CA ARG A 144 -15.21 -5.96 0.95
C ARG A 144 -16.38 -6.73 0.32
N GLY A 145 -16.44 -8.03 0.50
CA GLY A 145 -17.52 -8.85 -0.02
C GLY A 145 -18.87 -8.54 0.63
N ARG A 146 -18.88 -8.39 1.95
CA ARG A 146 -20.11 -8.16 2.73
C ARG A 146 -20.65 -6.73 2.65
N PHE A 147 -19.76 -5.75 2.63
CA PHE A 147 -20.10 -4.34 2.75
C PHE A 147 -19.75 -3.52 1.49
N GLY A 148 -19.38 -4.19 0.39
CA GLY A 148 -18.89 -3.53 -0.82
C GLY A 148 -19.78 -2.38 -1.30
N SER A 149 -21.09 -2.53 -1.30
CA SER A 149 -22.05 -1.48 -1.70
C SER A 149 -22.00 -0.25 -0.79
N SER A 150 -21.85 -0.44 0.53
CA SER A 150 -21.77 0.66 1.50
C SER A 150 -20.40 1.34 1.52
N LEU A 151 -19.38 0.68 0.98
CA LEU A 151 -18.03 1.23 0.87
C LEU A 151 -17.84 2.10 -0.37
N GLN A 152 -18.72 1.98 -1.37
CA GLN A 152 -18.62 2.74 -2.61
C GLN A 152 -18.74 4.24 -2.34
N VAL A 153 -17.86 5.00 -2.98
CA VAL A 153 -17.85 6.46 -2.94
C VAL A 153 -18.38 6.97 -4.28
N GLY A 154 -19.60 7.54 -4.25
CA GLY A 154 -20.26 8.08 -5.42
C GLY A 154 -19.75 9.47 -5.81
N GLU A 155 -20.13 9.93 -7.00
CA GLU A 155 -19.75 11.27 -7.48
C GLU A 155 -20.33 12.37 -6.59
N ALA A 156 -21.55 12.18 -6.05
CA ALA A 156 -22.15 13.11 -5.10
C ALA A 156 -21.35 13.30 -3.81
N ASP A 157 -20.78 12.19 -3.28
CA ASP A 157 -19.89 12.23 -2.12
C ASP A 157 -18.65 13.08 -2.41
N ILE A 158 -18.03 12.85 -3.59
CA ILE A 158 -16.84 13.58 -4.03
C ILE A 158 -17.16 15.07 -4.21
N GLN A 159 -18.28 15.41 -4.83
CA GLN A 159 -18.69 16.82 -5.01
C GLN A 159 -18.90 17.52 -3.66
N SER A 160 -19.55 16.86 -2.72
CA SER A 160 -19.73 17.38 -1.35
C SER A 160 -18.38 17.59 -0.63
N ALA A 161 -17.45 16.63 -0.76
CA ALA A 161 -16.12 16.75 -0.18
C ALA A 161 -15.30 17.88 -0.83
N LEU A 162 -15.43 18.09 -2.14
CA LEU A 162 -14.76 19.20 -2.84
C LEU A 162 -15.30 20.56 -2.40
N GLN A 163 -16.61 20.70 -2.16
CA GLN A 163 -17.19 21.96 -1.69
C GLN A 163 -16.67 22.39 -0.32
N SER A 164 -16.31 21.44 0.53
CA SER A 164 -15.77 21.69 1.88
C SER A 164 -14.27 22.04 1.90
N ARG A 165 -13.58 21.98 0.74
CA ARG A 165 -12.14 22.29 0.64
C ARG A 165 -11.90 23.77 0.36
N SER A 166 -10.68 24.25 0.70
CA SER A 166 -10.25 25.62 0.40
C SER A 166 -10.16 25.90 -1.10
N GLU A 167 -10.21 27.17 -1.49
CA GLU A 167 -10.09 27.57 -2.90
C GLU A 167 -8.74 27.16 -3.52
N ASP A 168 -7.66 27.15 -2.73
CA ASP A 168 -6.34 26.71 -3.17
C ASP A 168 -6.32 25.19 -3.51
N GLU A 169 -7.05 24.38 -2.76
CA GLU A 169 -7.22 22.95 -3.04
C GLU A 169 -8.17 22.70 -4.22
N LYS A 170 -9.18 23.56 -4.41
CA LYS A 170 -10.09 23.53 -5.58
C LYS A 170 -9.39 23.91 -6.87
N SER A 171 -8.31 24.70 -6.83
CA SER A 171 -7.51 25.07 -8.01
C SER A 171 -6.83 23.85 -8.66
N SER A 172 -6.83 22.69 -8.00
CA SER A 172 -6.47 21.40 -8.58
C SER A 172 -7.53 20.80 -9.51
N GLN A 173 -8.49 21.62 -9.99
CA GLN A 173 -9.47 21.15 -10.97
C GLN A 173 -8.76 20.68 -12.24
N SER A 174 -9.23 19.58 -12.77
CA SER A 174 -8.79 19.14 -14.09
C SER A 174 -9.56 19.90 -15.15
N PHE A 175 -8.82 20.32 -16.16
CA PHE A 175 -9.38 20.98 -17.34
C PHE A 175 -9.18 20.10 -18.57
N LEU A 176 -10.15 20.10 -19.45
CA LEU A 176 -10.00 19.61 -20.81
C LEU A 176 -9.61 20.79 -21.69
N TYR A 177 -8.43 20.73 -22.25
CA TYR A 177 -7.90 21.74 -23.16
C TYR A 177 -8.11 21.31 -24.59
N LYS A 178 -8.60 22.24 -25.43
CA LYS A 178 -8.52 22.14 -26.89
C LYS A 178 -7.39 23.03 -27.37
N ILE A 179 -6.30 22.43 -27.78
CA ILE A 179 -5.08 23.11 -28.17
C ILE A 179 -4.71 22.79 -29.63
N TYR A 180 -4.17 23.77 -30.33
CA TYR A 180 -3.65 23.60 -31.69
C TYR A 180 -2.12 23.73 -31.65
N PRO A 181 -1.37 22.67 -31.97
CA PRO A 181 0.08 22.78 -32.13
C PRO A 181 0.43 23.61 -33.38
N ILE A 182 1.28 24.62 -33.20
CA ILE A 182 1.82 25.45 -34.25
C ILE A 182 3.33 25.22 -34.28
N ILE A 183 3.86 24.78 -35.40
CA ILE A 183 5.28 24.43 -35.55
C ILE A 183 5.87 25.30 -36.65
N PHE A 184 6.91 26.04 -36.26
CA PHE A 184 7.80 26.72 -37.22
C PHE A 184 8.88 25.71 -37.60
N VAL A 185 8.75 25.17 -38.85
CA VAL A 185 9.59 24.06 -39.33
C VAL A 185 10.94 24.58 -39.74
N GLY A 186 12.00 23.85 -39.38
CA GLY A 186 13.40 24.15 -39.68
C GLY A 186 14.04 25.17 -38.73
N ALA A 187 15.34 25.27 -38.79
CA ALA A 187 16.13 26.21 -38.01
C ALA A 187 16.04 27.66 -38.54
N GLY A 188 15.42 27.91 -39.69
CA GLY A 188 15.53 29.16 -40.42
C GLY A 188 16.88 29.29 -41.13
N ASP A 189 17.24 30.50 -41.53
CA ASP A 189 18.53 30.76 -42.16
C ASP A 189 19.69 30.77 -41.14
N ASP A 190 19.38 30.80 -39.85
CA ASP A 190 20.32 30.80 -38.73
C ASP A 190 20.50 29.38 -38.17
N ALA A 191 21.73 28.94 -37.97
CA ALA A 191 22.06 27.62 -37.46
C ALA A 191 21.54 27.34 -36.03
N ASP A 192 21.22 28.39 -35.26
CA ASP A 192 20.69 28.31 -33.88
C ASP A 192 19.18 28.46 -33.78
N GLY A 193 18.45 28.63 -34.89
CA GLY A 193 17.00 28.81 -34.91
C GLY A 193 16.51 30.14 -34.35
N SER A 194 17.36 31.12 -34.16
CA SER A 194 17.00 32.42 -33.54
C SER A 194 16.02 33.20 -34.40
N ALA A 195 16.13 33.13 -35.73
CA ALA A 195 15.18 33.76 -36.65
C ALA A 195 13.77 33.16 -36.52
N ARG A 196 13.67 31.84 -36.48
CA ARG A 196 12.39 31.15 -36.29
C ARG A 196 11.75 31.46 -34.95
N ARG A 197 12.55 31.61 -33.92
CA ARG A 197 12.05 32.00 -32.58
C ARG A 197 11.49 33.43 -32.60
N ARG A 198 12.17 34.37 -33.28
CA ARG A 198 11.64 35.74 -33.44
C ARG A 198 10.33 35.76 -34.23
N GLU A 199 10.23 34.97 -35.30
CA GLU A 199 8.95 34.84 -36.06
C GLU A 199 7.83 34.29 -35.18
N ALA A 200 8.11 33.28 -34.34
CA ALA A 200 7.18 32.70 -33.41
C ALA A 200 6.70 33.73 -32.35
N GLU A 201 7.62 34.50 -31.75
CA GLU A 201 7.30 35.56 -30.81
C GLU A 201 6.49 36.69 -31.49
N ASN A 202 6.82 37.04 -32.73
CA ASN A 202 6.04 38.03 -33.51
C ASN A 202 4.61 37.55 -33.80
N LEU A 203 4.44 36.25 -34.10
CA LEU A 203 3.09 35.68 -34.22
C LEU A 203 2.36 35.74 -32.90
N ARG A 204 3.03 35.34 -31.79
CA ARG A 204 2.46 35.33 -30.44
C ARG A 204 1.97 36.73 -30.02
N ALA A 205 2.74 37.76 -30.30
CA ALA A 205 2.38 39.14 -29.96
C ALA A 205 1.10 39.64 -30.70
N ARG A 206 0.81 39.11 -31.89
CA ARG A 206 -0.33 39.53 -32.73
C ARG A 206 -1.51 38.55 -32.64
N PHE A 207 -1.33 37.39 -32.05
CA PHE A 207 -2.38 36.38 -31.93
C PHE A 207 -3.35 36.73 -30.81
N ASN A 208 -4.58 37.09 -31.15
CA ASN A 208 -5.58 37.54 -30.18
C ASN A 208 -6.74 36.58 -30.03
N SER A 209 -7.01 35.75 -31.02
CA SER A 209 -8.09 34.77 -31.00
C SER A 209 -7.74 33.52 -31.81
N CYS A 210 -8.48 32.44 -31.62
CA CYS A 210 -8.28 31.22 -32.40
C CYS A 210 -8.71 31.34 -33.86
N GLU A 211 -9.35 32.44 -34.26
CA GLU A 211 -9.60 32.77 -35.67
C GLU A 211 -8.30 33.10 -36.40
N ASP A 212 -7.31 33.63 -35.68
CA ASP A 212 -5.97 33.95 -36.20
C ASP A 212 -5.16 32.73 -36.65
N LEU A 213 -5.65 31.49 -36.34
CA LEU A 213 -5.06 30.24 -36.86
C LEU A 213 -5.08 30.21 -38.40
N ARG A 214 -6.03 30.91 -39.08
CA ARG A 214 -6.03 31.03 -40.54
C ARG A 214 -4.80 31.79 -41.00
N THR A 215 -4.51 32.89 -40.34
CA THR A 215 -3.30 33.71 -40.62
C THR A 215 -2.03 32.95 -40.36
N ALA A 216 -1.99 32.21 -39.24
CA ALA A 216 -0.82 31.34 -38.91
C ALA A 216 -0.59 30.29 -39.99
N ARG A 217 -1.64 29.67 -40.55
CA ARG A 217 -1.52 28.68 -41.65
C ARG A 217 -1.01 29.26 -42.95
N SER A 218 -1.18 30.57 -43.22
CA SER A 218 -0.67 31.22 -44.41
C SER A 218 0.79 31.62 -44.33
N LEU A 219 1.43 31.53 -43.16
CA LEU A 219 2.83 31.89 -42.98
C LEU A 219 3.73 30.80 -43.56
N ARG A 220 4.80 31.23 -44.26
CA ARG A 220 5.76 30.32 -44.86
C ARG A 220 6.57 29.57 -43.81
N GLY A 221 6.58 28.23 -43.91
CA GLY A 221 7.30 27.37 -42.97
C GLY A 221 6.63 27.20 -41.63
N VAL A 222 5.33 27.53 -41.52
CA VAL A 222 4.51 27.31 -40.34
C VAL A 222 3.50 26.20 -40.62
N VAL A 223 3.44 25.21 -39.72
CA VAL A 223 2.47 24.11 -39.77
C VAL A 223 1.56 24.21 -38.58
N VAL A 224 0.28 24.41 -38.80
CA VAL A 224 -0.77 24.33 -37.79
C VAL A 224 -1.40 22.95 -37.87
N LYS A 225 -1.16 22.12 -36.84
CA LYS A 225 -1.73 20.76 -36.75
C LYS A 225 -3.20 20.80 -36.36
N GLU A 226 -3.88 19.66 -36.52
CA GLU A 226 -5.24 19.47 -36.05
C GLU A 226 -5.33 19.64 -34.54
N PRO A 227 -6.49 20.06 -34.02
CA PRO A 227 -6.66 20.28 -32.60
C PRO A 227 -6.50 18.98 -31.81
N ILE A 228 -5.87 19.11 -30.66
CA ILE A 228 -5.72 18.02 -29.70
C ILE A 228 -6.58 18.35 -28.49
N LEU A 229 -7.45 17.40 -28.10
CA LEU A 229 -8.16 17.44 -26.85
C LEU A 229 -7.32 16.70 -25.80
N ARG A 230 -6.85 17.41 -24.77
CA ARG A 230 -6.04 16.81 -23.70
C ARG A 230 -6.51 17.24 -22.33
N ASN A 231 -6.49 16.27 -21.42
CA ASN A 231 -6.76 16.53 -20.02
C ASN A 231 -5.54 17.20 -19.36
N SER A 232 -5.76 18.14 -18.44
CA SER A 232 -4.67 18.79 -17.68
C SER A 232 -3.75 17.78 -16.96
N THR A 233 -4.27 16.60 -16.63
CA THR A 233 -3.51 15.51 -15.97
C THR A 233 -2.48 14.81 -16.88
N GLU A 234 -2.60 15.01 -18.20
CA GLU A 234 -1.69 14.42 -19.20
C GLU A 234 -0.47 15.31 -19.48
N PHE A 235 -0.46 16.52 -18.93
CA PHE A 235 0.66 17.45 -19.05
C PHE A 235 1.61 17.33 -17.86
N SER A 236 2.88 17.64 -18.10
CA SER A 236 3.85 17.82 -17.00
C SER A 236 3.44 18.99 -16.09
N ALA A 237 3.94 19.02 -14.85
CA ALA A 237 3.63 20.09 -13.91
C ALA A 237 3.95 21.50 -14.49
N GLN A 238 5.09 21.62 -15.19
CA GLN A 238 5.52 22.87 -15.83
C GLN A 238 4.61 23.28 -16.96
N GLN A 239 4.20 22.33 -17.81
CA GLN A 239 3.26 22.63 -18.92
C GLN A 239 1.87 23.02 -18.39
N ARG A 240 1.41 22.37 -17.31
CA ARG A 240 0.15 22.76 -16.66
C ARG A 240 0.19 24.19 -16.15
N GLU A 241 1.24 24.57 -15.45
CA GLU A 241 1.39 25.91 -14.93
C GLU A 241 1.31 26.99 -16.04
N ILE A 242 1.91 26.70 -17.21
CA ILE A 242 1.83 27.57 -18.39
C ILE A 242 0.39 27.64 -18.93
N LEU A 243 -0.26 26.48 -19.08
CA LEU A 243 -1.61 26.39 -19.63
C LEU A 243 -2.68 26.98 -18.71
N ASP A 244 -2.49 26.89 -17.40
CA ASP A 244 -3.44 27.44 -16.41
C ASP A 244 -3.38 28.98 -16.37
N LYS A 245 -2.19 29.57 -16.60
CA LYS A 245 -1.98 31.04 -16.58
C LYS A 245 -2.33 31.72 -17.91
N ILE A 246 -2.38 30.99 -19.02
CA ILE A 246 -2.63 31.58 -20.33
C ILE A 246 -4.12 31.83 -20.54
N GLU A 247 -4.45 32.98 -21.17
CA GLU A 247 -5.81 33.30 -21.57
C GLU A 247 -6.24 32.46 -22.77
N ILE A 248 -7.52 32.11 -22.81
CA ILE A 248 -8.11 31.44 -23.97
C ILE A 248 -7.99 32.34 -25.19
N GLY A 249 -7.59 31.78 -26.34
CA GLY A 249 -7.33 32.53 -27.56
C GLY A 249 -5.90 33.03 -27.69
N LYS A 250 -4.99 32.70 -26.78
CA LYS A 250 -3.54 33.09 -26.81
C LYS A 250 -2.64 31.93 -27.11
N LEU A 251 -1.38 32.24 -27.47
CA LEU A 251 -0.31 31.26 -27.73
C LEU A 251 0.60 31.08 -26.51
N THR A 252 1.04 29.86 -26.29
CA THR A 252 2.12 29.57 -25.31
C THR A 252 3.45 30.19 -25.75
N THR A 253 4.40 30.24 -24.84
CA THR A 253 5.79 30.60 -25.17
C THR A 253 6.38 29.60 -26.17
N PRO A 254 7.25 30.06 -27.10
CA PRO A 254 7.91 29.18 -28.05
C PRO A 254 8.88 28.21 -27.36
N GLU A 255 8.75 26.92 -27.66
CA GLU A 255 9.64 25.85 -27.17
C GLU A 255 10.41 25.24 -28.34
N VAL A 256 11.68 24.93 -28.15
CA VAL A 256 12.53 24.23 -29.11
C VAL A 256 12.23 22.74 -29.07
N THR A 257 11.89 22.16 -30.22
CA THR A 257 11.64 20.73 -30.37
C THR A 257 12.46 20.15 -31.53
N ALA A 258 12.51 18.83 -31.64
CA ALA A 258 13.17 18.17 -32.77
C ALA A 258 12.53 18.52 -34.12
N GLN A 259 11.29 19.05 -34.17
CA GLN A 259 10.58 19.43 -35.39
C GLN A 259 10.73 20.93 -35.72
N GLY A 260 11.35 21.72 -34.86
CA GLY A 260 11.49 23.15 -34.97
C GLY A 260 10.95 23.87 -33.70
N ILE A 261 10.55 25.14 -33.83
CA ILE A 261 9.97 25.92 -32.75
C ILE A 261 8.47 25.62 -32.65
N GLN A 262 8.03 25.15 -31.51
CA GLN A 262 6.63 24.79 -31.27
C GLN A 262 5.95 25.73 -30.27
N MET A 263 4.69 26.05 -30.53
CA MET A 263 3.77 26.72 -29.63
C MET A 263 2.41 26.05 -29.67
N PHE A 264 1.58 26.31 -28.66
CA PHE A 264 0.19 25.85 -28.62
C PHE A 264 -0.76 27.04 -28.58
N ALA A 265 -1.77 27.07 -29.47
CA ALA A 265 -2.90 27.97 -29.31
C ALA A 265 -3.93 27.32 -28.39
N VAL A 266 -4.23 27.96 -27.27
CA VAL A 266 -5.22 27.47 -26.29
C VAL A 266 -6.60 28.02 -26.68
N CYS A 267 -7.41 27.22 -27.36
CA CYS A 267 -8.69 27.67 -27.89
C CYS A 267 -9.89 27.37 -26.98
N GLU A 268 -9.77 26.37 -26.13
CA GLU A 268 -10.86 26.06 -25.19
C GLU A 268 -10.26 25.46 -23.91
N ARG A 269 -10.81 25.84 -22.78
CA ARG A 269 -10.52 25.28 -21.47
C ARG A 269 -11.85 25.06 -20.75
N LYS A 270 -12.25 23.81 -20.64
CA LYS A 270 -13.46 23.41 -19.91
C LYS A 270 -13.07 22.69 -18.64
N ALA A 271 -13.66 23.09 -17.52
CA ALA A 271 -13.58 22.29 -16.31
C ALA A 271 -14.15 20.91 -16.61
N THR A 272 -13.38 19.88 -16.30
CA THR A 272 -13.82 18.50 -16.52
C THR A 272 -14.14 17.83 -15.21
N THR A 273 -15.22 17.04 -15.23
CA THR A 273 -15.56 16.11 -14.14
C THR A 273 -14.70 14.84 -14.19
N ALA A 274 -13.80 14.72 -15.19
CA ALA A 274 -12.89 13.59 -15.30
C ALA A 274 -12.07 13.41 -14.01
N ASP A 275 -11.62 12.20 -13.76
CA ASP A 275 -10.89 11.78 -12.55
C ASP A 275 -9.60 12.59 -12.37
N SER A 276 -9.68 13.71 -11.65
CA SER A 276 -8.50 14.47 -11.25
C SER A 276 -7.71 13.72 -10.18
N PRO A 277 -6.41 13.96 -10.03
CA PRO A 277 -5.62 13.40 -8.93
C PRO A 277 -6.28 13.65 -7.57
N LEU A 278 -6.82 14.84 -7.34
CA LEU A 278 -7.56 15.20 -6.13
C LEU A 278 -8.83 14.36 -5.94
N LYS A 279 -9.62 14.15 -6.99
CA LYS A 279 -10.82 13.29 -6.92
C LYS A 279 -10.46 11.84 -6.60
N ARG A 280 -9.37 11.31 -7.20
CA ARG A 280 -8.88 9.96 -6.88
C ARG A 280 -8.45 9.86 -5.43
N GLN A 281 -7.68 10.84 -4.95
CA GLN A 281 -7.26 10.91 -3.56
C GLN A 281 -8.46 10.96 -2.60
N LEU A 282 -9.43 11.85 -2.86
CA LEU A 282 -10.65 11.96 -2.04
C LEU A 282 -11.45 10.65 -2.04
N ARG A 283 -11.58 10.00 -3.20
CA ARG A 283 -12.28 8.71 -3.30
C ARG A 283 -11.59 7.65 -2.45
N GLU A 284 -10.26 7.60 -2.50
CA GLU A 284 -9.46 6.67 -1.70
C GLU A 284 -9.55 6.98 -0.19
N GLU A 285 -9.41 8.25 0.21
CA GLU A 285 -9.56 8.68 1.60
C GLU A 285 -10.94 8.32 2.16
N MET A 286 -12.00 8.62 1.42
CA MET A 286 -13.37 8.34 1.83
C MET A 286 -13.66 6.84 1.88
N PHE A 287 -13.17 6.09 0.89
CA PHE A 287 -13.25 4.63 0.90
C PHE A 287 -12.54 4.04 2.13
N ASN A 288 -11.31 4.45 2.41
CA ASN A 288 -10.54 3.98 3.56
C ASN A 288 -11.25 4.30 4.87
N LYS A 289 -11.76 5.52 5.02
CA LYS A 289 -12.53 5.94 6.20
C LYS A 289 -13.80 5.09 6.39
N ARG A 290 -14.57 4.83 5.32
CA ARG A 290 -15.76 3.96 5.37
C ARG A 290 -15.36 2.52 5.70
N TYR A 291 -14.29 2.02 5.09
CA TYR A 291 -13.77 0.68 5.32
C TYR A 291 -13.34 0.50 6.78
N GLU A 292 -12.56 1.41 7.33
CA GLU A 292 -12.11 1.35 8.73
C GLU A 292 -13.30 1.39 9.71
N ALA A 293 -14.23 2.32 9.51
CA ALA A 293 -15.42 2.44 10.37
C ALA A 293 -16.27 1.18 10.32
N GLN A 294 -16.54 0.64 9.14
CA GLN A 294 -17.35 -0.56 8.96
C GLN A 294 -16.63 -1.81 9.47
N SER A 295 -15.33 -1.91 9.20
CA SER A 295 -14.45 -2.98 9.68
C SER A 295 -14.42 -3.03 11.21
N LYS A 296 -14.22 -1.87 11.85
CA LYS A 296 -14.21 -1.76 13.31
C LYS A 296 -15.56 -2.16 13.90
N LYS A 297 -16.65 -1.59 13.40
CA LYS A 297 -18.02 -1.90 13.87
C LYS A 297 -18.30 -3.40 13.79
N PHE A 298 -17.96 -4.02 12.67
CA PHE A 298 -18.19 -5.45 12.45
C PHE A 298 -17.31 -6.31 13.35
N LEU A 299 -16.03 -5.96 13.53
CA LEU A 299 -15.15 -6.68 14.46
C LEU A 299 -15.62 -6.58 15.91
N ASP A 300 -16.06 -5.40 16.35
CA ASP A 300 -16.62 -5.18 17.70
C ASP A 300 -17.89 -6.03 17.93
N GLU A 301 -18.73 -6.19 16.89
CA GLU A 301 -19.92 -7.05 16.94
C GLU A 301 -19.54 -8.54 17.10
N ILE A 302 -18.58 -9.01 16.30
CA ILE A 302 -18.07 -10.39 16.38
C ILE A 302 -17.44 -10.64 17.75
N ARG A 303 -16.67 -9.70 18.27
CA ARG A 303 -16.00 -9.82 19.55
C ARG A 303 -17.00 -9.95 20.71
N ARG A 304 -18.13 -9.23 20.67
CA ARG A 304 -19.18 -9.37 21.69
C ARG A 304 -19.87 -10.74 21.70
N GLN A 305 -19.85 -11.44 20.56
CA GLN A 305 -20.45 -12.76 20.41
C GLN A 305 -19.45 -13.91 20.62
N ALA A 306 -18.17 -13.59 20.73
CA ALA A 306 -17.12 -14.58 20.86
C ALA A 306 -16.96 -15.07 22.29
N MET A 307 -16.61 -16.34 22.43
CA MET A 307 -16.21 -16.93 23.71
C MET A 307 -14.72 -16.67 23.92
N ILE A 308 -14.40 -15.81 24.88
CA ILE A 308 -13.02 -15.44 25.22
C ILE A 308 -12.77 -15.79 26.68
N GLU A 309 -11.88 -16.73 26.93
CA GLU A 309 -11.55 -17.22 28.29
C GLU A 309 -10.09 -16.88 28.59
N TYR A 310 -9.85 -16.07 29.61
CA TYR A 310 -8.52 -15.77 30.14
C TYR A 310 -8.11 -16.83 31.15
N ARG A 311 -6.84 -17.29 31.10
CA ARG A 311 -6.32 -18.35 31.97
C ARG A 311 -5.10 -17.89 32.76
#